data_3c2ad15239960e9335e51d5685b67061
#
_entry.id   3c2ad15239960e9335e51d5685b67061
#
_cell.length_a   1.000
_cell.length_b   1.000
_cell.length_c   1.000
_cell.angle_alpha   90.00
_cell.angle_beta   90.00
_cell.angle_gamma   90.00
#
_symmetry.space_group_name_H-M   'P 1'
#
loop_
_entity.id
_entity.type
_entity.pdbx_description
1 polymer ?
#
loop_
_entity_poly.entity_id
_entity_poly.type
_entity_poly.pdbx_seq_one_letter_code
_entity_poly.pdbx_strand_id
1 'polypeptide(L)'
;MNGTATTGGLNAQTVKKFLKNWISLVGIALLVIVFSILSYVKFGAQYFLTLTNWKTILLQTATVAIVALGQSIMLLTGNFDLSLGRLVCLTSCVGGILMKNMGWPVLPAILIMFLIGICVGALNGFLVSYVGVPAMIATLGNQYICYGVAKLITQAVPIPKMPKAISWLGRGYILNNTIPICVLIMLALYIIAQFVTSKTRIGRKLYAVGGSREAAFFSGINVKLIHFGTFVLGGILATFGGLILMSRLNSVAVTNGQNYEFDAVISSIIGGVSLAGGKGFVLGTMFGCIFLNTLFNGFSMLGVDPFVQDVLKGIVLVLAIVLDVLSNRKKS
;
A
#
# COMPACT_ATOMS: atom_id res chain seq x y z
N MET A 1 -44.84 14.72 38.13
CA MET A 1 -44.06 13.51 37.81
C MET A 1 -44.41 13.08 36.40
N ASN A 2 -43.69 13.52 35.42
CA ASN A 2 -43.79 13.01 34.04
C ASN A 2 -42.36 12.85 33.52
N GLY A 3 -41.81 11.66 33.71
CA GLY A 3 -40.55 11.25 33.16
C GLY A 3 -40.75 10.76 31.71
N THR A 4 -40.39 11.56 30.76
CA THR A 4 -40.29 11.12 29.37
C THR A 4 -38.97 10.36 29.21
N ALA A 5 -39.07 9.05 29.08
CA ALA A 5 -37.95 8.18 28.68
C ALA A 5 -37.51 8.57 27.25
N THR A 6 -36.32 9.17 27.14
CA THR A 6 -35.66 9.40 25.85
C THR A 6 -35.15 8.05 25.35
N THR A 7 -35.87 7.47 24.40
CA THR A 7 -35.43 6.34 23.60
C THR A 7 -34.12 6.76 22.89
N GLY A 8 -33.02 6.05 23.18
CA GLY A 8 -31.69 6.27 22.64
C GLY A 8 -31.63 5.99 21.14
N GLY A 9 -32.14 6.91 20.35
CA GLY A 9 -31.90 6.95 18.91
C GLY A 9 -30.43 7.26 18.66
N LEU A 10 -29.71 6.37 17.95
CA LEU A 10 -28.36 6.60 17.45
C LEU A 10 -28.32 7.96 16.76
N ASN A 11 -27.63 8.90 17.36
CA ASN A 11 -27.58 10.30 16.90
C ASN A 11 -27.05 10.28 15.45
N ALA A 12 -27.79 10.86 14.51
CA ALA A 12 -27.44 10.87 13.07
C ALA A 12 -26.01 11.37 12.81
N GLN A 13 -25.50 12.24 13.69
CA GLN A 13 -24.11 12.69 13.64
C GLN A 13 -23.11 11.59 14.00
N THR A 14 -23.43 10.74 14.96
CA THR A 14 -22.59 9.59 15.37
C THR A 14 -22.57 8.53 14.27
N VAL A 15 -23.70 8.24 13.66
CA VAL A 15 -23.81 7.34 12.51
C VAL A 15 -23.05 7.89 11.30
N LYS A 16 -23.16 9.18 11.02
CA LYS A 16 -22.45 9.84 9.92
C LYS A 16 -20.92 9.86 10.12
N LYS A 17 -20.46 10.04 11.37
CA LYS A 17 -19.03 9.97 11.74
C LYS A 17 -18.52 8.54 11.66
N PHE A 18 -19.31 7.57 12.09
CA PHE A 18 -19.00 6.14 12.00
C PHE A 18 -18.92 5.70 10.53
N LEU A 19 -19.91 5.97 9.70
CA LEU A 19 -19.91 5.66 8.27
C LEU A 19 -18.73 6.31 7.53
N LYS A 20 -18.35 7.54 7.90
CA LYS A 20 -17.22 8.22 7.28
C LYS A 20 -15.89 7.56 7.58
N ASN A 21 -15.70 7.04 8.79
CA ASN A 21 -14.47 6.37 9.19
C ASN A 21 -14.39 4.92 8.67
N TRP A 22 -15.54 4.30 8.34
CA TRP A 22 -15.65 2.91 7.95
C TRP A 22 -16.18 2.72 6.52
N ILE A 23 -16.14 3.78 5.69
CA ILE A 23 -16.67 3.76 4.32
C ILE A 23 -16.04 2.65 3.47
N SER A 24 -14.74 2.38 3.66
CA SER A 24 -14.03 1.30 2.98
C SER A 24 -14.56 -0.08 3.39
N LEU A 25 -14.94 -0.29 4.66
CA LEU A 25 -15.55 -1.56 5.10
C LEU A 25 -16.94 -1.77 4.53
N VAL A 26 -17.75 -0.71 4.48
CA VAL A 26 -19.07 -0.75 3.83
C VAL A 26 -18.91 -1.08 2.35
N GLY A 27 -17.92 -0.46 1.69
CA GLY A 27 -17.57 -0.75 0.30
C GLY A 27 -17.13 -2.20 0.09
N ILE A 28 -16.30 -2.76 0.99
CA ILE A 28 -15.89 -4.18 0.93
C ILE A 28 -17.13 -5.08 1.07
N ALA A 29 -18.00 -4.84 2.04
CA ALA A 29 -19.21 -5.64 2.26
C ALA A 29 -20.11 -5.62 1.01
N LEU A 30 -20.29 -4.45 0.38
CA LEU A 30 -21.07 -4.31 -0.85
C LEU A 30 -20.43 -5.10 -2.00
N LEU A 31 -19.11 -5.00 -2.20
CA LEU A 31 -18.41 -5.78 -3.23
C LEU A 31 -18.54 -7.29 -2.99
N VAL A 32 -18.44 -7.73 -1.74
CA VAL A 32 -18.61 -9.15 -1.37
C VAL A 32 -20.01 -9.63 -1.77
N ILE A 33 -21.05 -8.85 -1.46
CA ILE A 33 -22.43 -9.20 -1.83
C ILE A 33 -22.59 -9.24 -3.36
N VAL A 34 -22.14 -8.19 -4.05
CA VAL A 34 -22.28 -8.08 -5.52
C VAL A 34 -21.56 -9.23 -6.22
N PHE A 35 -20.27 -9.47 -5.90
CA PHE A 35 -19.52 -10.54 -6.56
C PHE A 35 -19.98 -11.94 -6.15
N SER A 36 -20.53 -12.12 -4.97
CA SER A 36 -21.15 -13.37 -4.55
C SER A 36 -22.38 -13.69 -5.43
N ILE A 37 -23.24 -12.70 -5.66
CA ILE A 37 -24.42 -12.85 -6.52
C ILE A 37 -23.98 -13.11 -7.98
N LEU A 38 -23.05 -12.30 -8.50
CA LEU A 38 -22.56 -12.45 -9.88
C LEU A 38 -21.84 -13.79 -10.10
N SER A 39 -21.07 -14.27 -9.11
CA SER A 39 -20.43 -15.58 -9.15
C SER A 39 -21.47 -16.70 -9.24
N TYR A 40 -22.53 -16.63 -8.42
CA TYR A 40 -23.60 -17.62 -8.43
C TYR A 40 -24.38 -17.60 -9.76
N VAL A 41 -24.73 -16.42 -10.26
CA VAL A 41 -25.46 -16.27 -11.54
C VAL A 41 -24.63 -16.80 -12.71
N LYS A 42 -23.32 -16.53 -12.73
CA LYS A 42 -22.47 -16.94 -13.86
C LYS A 42 -22.10 -18.42 -13.85
N PHE A 43 -21.83 -18.98 -12.68
CA PHE A 43 -21.26 -20.34 -12.56
C PHE A 43 -22.20 -21.37 -11.93
N GLY A 44 -23.37 -20.98 -11.46
CA GLY A 44 -24.29 -21.85 -10.73
C GLY A 44 -23.80 -22.28 -9.34
N ALA A 45 -22.66 -21.74 -8.89
CA ALA A 45 -22.03 -22.08 -7.61
C ALA A 45 -21.31 -20.89 -6.99
N GLN A 46 -21.11 -20.94 -5.68
CA GLN A 46 -20.43 -19.90 -4.89
C GLN A 46 -18.91 -20.09 -4.92
N TYR A 47 -18.23 -19.51 -5.89
CA TYR A 47 -16.75 -19.50 -5.93
C TYR A 47 -16.14 -18.30 -5.20
N PHE A 48 -16.84 -17.15 -5.17
CA PHE A 48 -16.30 -15.92 -4.59
C PHE A 48 -16.09 -16.03 -3.07
N LEU A 49 -17.01 -16.67 -2.34
CA LEU A 49 -16.95 -16.85 -0.89
C LEU A 49 -16.07 -18.03 -0.44
N THR A 50 -15.43 -18.73 -1.37
CA THR A 50 -14.57 -19.86 -1.00
C THR A 50 -13.35 -19.40 -0.20
N LEU A 51 -12.92 -20.21 0.77
CA LEU A 51 -11.71 -19.96 1.56
C LEU A 51 -10.46 -19.77 0.67
N THR A 52 -10.40 -20.54 -0.43
CA THR A 52 -9.30 -20.46 -1.40
C THR A 52 -9.23 -19.10 -2.07
N ASN A 53 -10.40 -18.55 -2.50
CA ASN A 53 -10.44 -17.22 -3.09
C ASN A 53 -10.04 -16.12 -2.10
N TRP A 54 -10.55 -16.18 -0.87
CA TRP A 54 -10.18 -15.23 0.18
C TRP A 54 -8.69 -15.29 0.54
N LYS A 55 -8.10 -16.49 0.58
CA LYS A 55 -6.64 -16.63 0.72
C LYS A 55 -5.90 -15.91 -0.42
N THR A 56 -6.37 -16.05 -1.66
CA THR A 56 -5.77 -15.38 -2.82
C THR A 56 -5.87 -13.86 -2.70
N ILE A 57 -7.04 -13.32 -2.34
CA ILE A 57 -7.25 -11.89 -2.12
C ILE A 57 -6.29 -11.38 -1.04
N LEU A 58 -6.22 -12.06 0.11
CA LEU A 58 -5.36 -11.66 1.23
C LEU A 58 -3.86 -11.73 0.91
N LEU A 59 -3.42 -12.76 0.17
CA LEU A 59 -2.04 -12.90 -0.31
C LEU A 59 -1.63 -11.76 -1.26
N GLN A 60 -2.52 -11.38 -2.18
CA GLN A 60 -2.28 -10.26 -3.09
C GLN A 60 -2.28 -8.94 -2.31
N THR A 61 -3.26 -8.76 -1.43
CA THR A 61 -3.38 -7.59 -0.58
C THR A 61 -2.15 -7.37 0.29
N ALA A 62 -1.63 -8.40 0.93
CA ALA A 62 -0.49 -8.26 1.84
C ALA A 62 0.74 -7.62 1.18
N THR A 63 1.01 -7.96 -0.07
CA THR A 63 2.16 -7.42 -0.82
C THR A 63 1.98 -5.93 -1.12
N VAL A 64 0.81 -5.57 -1.69
CA VAL A 64 0.49 -4.18 -2.05
C VAL A 64 0.34 -3.32 -0.79
N ALA A 65 -0.30 -3.86 0.25
CA ALA A 65 -0.57 -3.13 1.48
C ALA A 65 0.71 -2.71 2.23
N ILE A 66 1.76 -3.53 2.19
CA ILE A 66 3.05 -3.16 2.80
C ILE A 66 3.66 -1.96 2.08
N VAL A 67 3.60 -1.91 0.76
CA VAL A 67 4.03 -0.75 -0.03
C VAL A 67 3.13 0.46 0.24
N ALA A 68 1.82 0.23 0.28
CA ALA A 68 0.82 1.26 0.54
C ALA A 68 0.93 1.86 1.96
N LEU A 69 1.45 1.10 2.93
CA LEU A 69 1.77 1.62 4.26
C LEU A 69 2.80 2.75 4.17
N GLY A 70 3.89 2.56 3.41
CA GLY A 70 4.88 3.60 3.18
C GLY A 70 4.28 4.82 2.49
N GLN A 71 3.51 4.58 1.43
CA GLN A 71 2.82 5.63 0.69
C GLN A 71 1.83 6.42 1.56
N SER A 72 1.06 5.76 2.42
CA SER A 72 0.11 6.42 3.30
C SER A 72 0.79 7.34 4.32
N ILE A 73 1.94 6.94 4.86
CA ILE A 73 2.72 7.76 5.80
C ILE A 73 3.30 8.99 5.07
N MET A 74 3.74 8.86 3.82
CA MET A 74 4.15 10.00 3.00
C MET A 74 2.98 10.95 2.70
N LEU A 75 1.82 10.40 2.32
CA LEU A 75 0.60 11.17 2.09
C LEU A 75 0.18 11.97 3.33
N LEU A 76 0.32 11.42 4.55
CA LEU A 76 0.05 12.17 5.79
C LEU A 76 0.88 13.44 5.89
N THR A 77 2.07 13.52 5.27
CA THR A 77 2.91 14.72 5.23
C THR A 77 2.70 15.60 3.99
N GLY A 78 1.74 15.25 3.13
CA GLY A 78 1.46 15.95 1.88
C GLY A 78 2.49 15.67 0.78
N ASN A 79 3.16 14.53 0.82
CA ASN A 79 4.04 14.03 -0.24
C ASN A 79 3.58 12.63 -0.69
N PHE A 80 4.07 12.20 -1.84
CA PHE A 80 3.88 10.85 -2.35
C PHE A 80 5.09 10.44 -3.21
N ASP A 81 5.28 9.13 -3.39
CA ASP A 81 6.40 8.57 -4.14
C ASP A 81 5.87 7.63 -5.23
N LEU A 82 6.13 8.00 -6.49
CA LEU A 82 5.76 7.20 -7.65
C LEU A 82 6.81 6.15 -8.01
N SER A 83 7.97 6.13 -7.34
CA SER A 83 9.02 5.15 -7.62
C SER A 83 8.82 3.82 -6.88
N LEU A 84 7.94 3.74 -5.87
CA LEU A 84 7.84 2.59 -4.96
C LEU A 84 7.61 1.27 -5.70
N GLY A 85 6.74 1.23 -6.71
CA GLY A 85 6.48 0.00 -7.47
C GLY A 85 7.72 -0.47 -8.26
N ARG A 86 8.47 0.45 -8.84
CA ARG A 86 9.72 0.11 -9.55
C ARG A 86 10.87 -0.15 -8.60
N LEU A 87 10.83 0.38 -7.40
CA LEU A 87 11.76 0.01 -6.33
C LEU A 87 11.50 -1.42 -5.83
N VAL A 88 10.24 -1.86 -5.71
CA VAL A 88 9.87 -3.27 -5.49
C VAL A 88 10.50 -4.16 -6.56
N CYS A 89 10.40 -3.76 -7.85
CA CYS A 89 11.01 -4.45 -8.96
C CYS A 89 12.54 -4.54 -8.80
N LEU A 90 13.21 -3.39 -8.66
CA LEU A 90 14.67 -3.32 -8.58
C LEU A 90 15.21 -4.16 -7.43
N THR A 91 14.69 -3.98 -6.22
CA THR A 91 15.18 -4.69 -5.03
C THR A 91 14.95 -6.20 -5.14
N SER A 92 13.80 -6.65 -5.67
CA SER A 92 13.56 -8.07 -5.90
C SER A 92 14.48 -8.64 -7.00
N CYS A 93 14.73 -7.91 -8.09
CA CYS A 93 15.65 -8.35 -9.14
C CYS A 93 17.10 -8.49 -8.61
N VAL A 94 17.58 -7.50 -7.84
CA VAL A 94 18.90 -7.60 -7.20
C VAL A 94 18.96 -8.79 -6.25
N GLY A 95 17.95 -8.97 -5.39
CA GLY A 95 17.86 -10.13 -4.49
C GLY A 95 17.89 -11.47 -5.26
N GLY A 96 17.14 -11.54 -6.37
CA GLY A 96 17.11 -12.73 -7.23
C GLY A 96 18.46 -13.05 -7.85
N ILE A 97 19.17 -12.04 -8.38
CA ILE A 97 20.52 -12.20 -8.95
C ILE A 97 21.50 -12.66 -7.87
N LEU A 98 21.57 -11.97 -6.74
CA LEU A 98 22.48 -12.30 -5.65
C LEU A 98 22.26 -13.75 -5.15
N MET A 99 21.01 -14.10 -4.83
CA MET A 99 20.70 -15.39 -4.25
C MET A 99 20.75 -16.54 -5.25
N LYS A 100 20.31 -16.31 -6.51
CA LYS A 100 20.13 -17.40 -7.48
C LYS A 100 21.27 -17.51 -8.48
N ASN A 101 21.71 -16.39 -9.07
CA ASN A 101 22.74 -16.43 -10.12
C ASN A 101 24.14 -16.40 -9.51
N MET A 102 24.35 -15.63 -8.44
CA MET A 102 25.65 -15.49 -7.77
C MET A 102 25.82 -16.43 -6.57
N GLY A 103 24.78 -17.16 -6.15
CA GLY A 103 24.85 -18.13 -5.05
C GLY A 103 25.10 -17.51 -3.67
N TRP A 104 24.81 -16.23 -3.46
CA TRP A 104 25.01 -15.58 -2.17
C TRP A 104 24.10 -16.17 -1.09
N PRO A 105 24.56 -16.18 0.18
CA PRO A 105 23.69 -16.51 1.31
C PRO A 105 22.48 -15.55 1.35
N VAL A 106 21.34 -16.05 1.80
CA VAL A 106 20.07 -15.29 1.77
C VAL A 106 20.14 -14.00 2.60
N LEU A 107 20.73 -14.06 3.81
CA LEU A 107 20.75 -12.91 4.70
C LEU A 107 21.57 -11.72 4.14
N PRO A 108 22.82 -11.88 3.66
CA PRO A 108 23.55 -10.81 3.00
C PRO A 108 22.80 -10.22 1.79
N ALA A 109 22.18 -11.07 0.97
CA ALA A 109 21.40 -10.61 -0.18
C ALA A 109 20.20 -9.73 0.25
N ILE A 110 19.48 -10.12 1.30
CA ILE A 110 18.39 -9.32 1.87
C ILE A 110 18.93 -7.99 2.40
N LEU A 111 20.06 -7.97 3.10
CA LEU A 111 20.66 -6.72 3.59
C LEU A 111 21.00 -5.76 2.45
N ILE A 112 21.55 -6.26 1.32
CA ILE A 112 21.80 -5.45 0.12
C ILE A 112 20.49 -4.91 -0.47
N MET A 113 19.44 -5.73 -0.55
CA MET A 113 18.12 -5.25 -1.00
C MET A 113 17.64 -4.05 -0.15
N PHE A 114 17.70 -4.17 1.18
CA PHE A 114 17.30 -3.08 2.08
C PHE A 114 18.21 -1.85 1.97
N LEU A 115 19.52 -2.05 1.79
CA LEU A 115 20.45 -0.95 1.57
C LEU A 115 20.07 -0.16 0.31
N ILE A 116 19.75 -0.84 -0.80
CA ILE A 116 19.29 -0.20 -2.03
C ILE A 116 17.98 0.56 -1.79
N GLY A 117 17.03 -0.05 -1.09
CA GLY A 117 15.76 0.61 -0.76
C GLY A 117 15.94 1.88 0.08
N ILE A 118 16.83 1.82 1.07
CA ILE A 118 17.20 2.97 1.90
C ILE A 118 17.88 4.05 1.04
N CYS A 119 18.82 3.67 0.17
CA CYS A 119 19.54 4.62 -0.69
C CYS A 119 18.60 5.34 -1.67
N VAL A 120 17.69 4.61 -2.33
CA VAL A 120 16.71 5.20 -3.26
C VAL A 120 15.72 6.09 -2.51
N GLY A 121 15.21 5.64 -1.35
CA GLY A 121 14.34 6.44 -0.50
C GLY A 121 15.05 7.70 0.02
N ALA A 122 16.31 7.58 0.42
CA ALA A 122 17.13 8.70 0.86
C ALA A 122 17.40 9.70 -0.28
N LEU A 123 17.65 9.21 -1.50
CA LEU A 123 17.82 10.05 -2.68
C LEU A 123 16.55 10.84 -2.98
N ASN A 124 15.39 10.19 -3.01
CA ASN A 124 14.10 10.87 -3.18
C ASN A 124 13.85 11.89 -2.06
N GLY A 125 14.06 11.47 -0.82
CA GLY A 125 13.90 12.32 0.35
C GLY A 125 14.86 13.53 0.33
N PHE A 126 16.10 13.36 -0.09
CA PHE A 126 17.07 14.45 -0.23
C PHE A 126 16.63 15.44 -1.32
N LEU A 127 16.31 14.96 -2.51
CA LEU A 127 15.88 15.81 -3.62
C LEU A 127 14.62 16.63 -3.26
N VAL A 128 13.66 16.00 -2.60
CA VAL A 128 12.40 16.68 -2.25
C VAL A 128 12.56 17.61 -1.05
N SER A 129 13.25 17.17 0.01
CA SER A 129 13.27 17.88 1.30
C SER A 129 14.35 18.95 1.39
N TYR A 130 15.51 18.73 0.74
CA TYR A 130 16.67 19.64 0.88
C TYR A 130 16.93 20.43 -0.40
N VAL A 131 16.80 19.81 -1.58
CA VAL A 131 16.97 20.50 -2.86
C VAL A 131 15.71 21.28 -3.26
N GLY A 132 14.50 20.77 -2.85
CA GLY A 132 13.23 21.42 -3.15
C GLY A 132 12.61 20.98 -4.48
N VAL A 133 13.07 19.86 -5.06
CA VAL A 133 12.44 19.30 -6.27
C VAL A 133 11.02 18.82 -5.94
N PRO A 134 10.02 19.13 -6.77
CA PRO A 134 8.67 18.60 -6.58
C PRO A 134 8.69 17.05 -6.49
N ALA A 135 8.01 16.48 -5.47
CA ALA A 135 8.06 15.05 -5.18
C ALA A 135 7.69 14.20 -6.41
N MET A 136 6.67 14.60 -7.16
CA MET A 136 6.25 13.93 -8.38
C MET A 136 7.38 13.81 -9.41
N ILE A 137 8.13 14.90 -9.64
CA ILE A 137 9.21 14.93 -10.64
C ILE A 137 10.39 14.08 -10.20
N ALA A 138 10.84 14.24 -8.94
CA ALA A 138 11.96 13.48 -8.39
C ALA A 138 11.67 11.96 -8.41
N THR A 139 10.48 11.56 -7.96
CA THR A 139 10.11 10.13 -7.86
C THR A 139 9.82 9.50 -9.22
N LEU A 140 9.25 10.24 -10.18
CA LEU A 140 9.13 9.77 -11.57
C LEU A 140 10.50 9.54 -12.20
N GLY A 141 11.45 10.47 -12.03
CA GLY A 141 12.82 10.27 -12.50
C GLY A 141 13.44 8.99 -11.93
N ASN A 142 13.35 8.80 -10.62
CA ASN A 142 13.84 7.60 -9.95
C ASN A 142 13.08 6.32 -10.33
N GLN A 143 11.80 6.41 -10.66
CA GLN A 143 11.02 5.29 -11.20
C GLN A 143 11.67 4.73 -12.48
N TYR A 144 12.04 5.61 -13.43
CA TYR A 144 12.71 5.21 -14.66
C TYR A 144 14.10 4.65 -14.40
N ILE A 145 14.86 5.26 -13.48
CA ILE A 145 16.20 4.77 -13.09
C ILE A 145 16.08 3.36 -12.51
N CYS A 146 15.22 3.14 -11.52
CA CYS A 146 15.01 1.82 -10.91
C CYS A 146 14.62 0.76 -11.95
N TYR A 147 13.69 1.11 -12.85
CA TYR A 147 13.24 0.19 -13.90
C TYR A 147 14.32 -0.10 -14.92
N GLY A 148 15.06 0.93 -15.37
CA GLY A 148 16.17 0.78 -16.29
C GLY A 148 17.29 -0.12 -15.71
N VAL A 149 17.70 0.15 -14.47
CA VAL A 149 18.71 -0.68 -13.78
C VAL A 149 18.23 -2.12 -13.62
N ALA A 150 16.96 -2.34 -13.22
CA ALA A 150 16.41 -3.69 -13.10
C ALA A 150 16.48 -4.45 -14.45
N LYS A 151 16.13 -3.80 -15.55
CA LYS A 151 16.25 -4.39 -16.90
C LYS A 151 17.70 -4.69 -17.30
N LEU A 152 18.61 -3.75 -17.04
CA LEU A 152 20.03 -3.92 -17.39
C LEU A 152 20.64 -5.12 -16.67
N ILE A 153 20.43 -5.26 -15.36
CA ILE A 153 21.02 -6.34 -14.57
C ILE A 153 20.38 -7.71 -14.81
N THR A 154 19.10 -7.76 -15.21
CA THR A 154 18.38 -9.02 -15.51
C THR A 154 18.34 -9.34 -16.98
N GLN A 155 18.74 -8.38 -17.85
CA GLN A 155 18.52 -8.45 -19.31
C GLN A 155 17.03 -8.67 -19.65
N ALA A 156 16.13 -8.19 -18.79
CA ALA A 156 14.69 -8.40 -18.83
C ALA A 156 14.23 -9.87 -18.78
N VAL A 157 15.12 -10.82 -18.46
CA VAL A 157 14.81 -12.24 -18.34
C VAL A 157 14.36 -12.54 -16.91
N PRO A 158 13.21 -13.21 -16.72
CA PRO A 158 12.76 -13.64 -15.41
C PRO A 158 13.69 -14.66 -14.76
N ILE A 159 13.94 -14.55 -13.45
CA ILE A 159 14.76 -15.48 -12.67
C ILE A 159 13.81 -16.34 -11.82
N PRO A 160 13.60 -17.61 -12.18
CA PRO A 160 12.70 -18.52 -11.45
C PRO A 160 13.40 -19.24 -10.29
N LYS A 161 12.60 -19.91 -9.47
CA LYS A 161 13.04 -20.84 -8.40
C LYS A 161 13.91 -20.16 -7.34
N MET A 162 13.31 -19.22 -6.60
CA MET A 162 13.95 -18.58 -5.45
C MET A 162 14.33 -19.58 -4.34
N PRO A 163 15.34 -19.28 -3.51
CA PRO A 163 15.77 -20.16 -2.43
C PRO A 163 14.61 -20.54 -1.50
N LYS A 164 14.59 -21.81 -1.08
CA LYS A 164 13.55 -22.32 -0.14
C LYS A 164 13.53 -21.55 1.18
N ALA A 165 14.68 -21.02 1.61
CA ALA A 165 14.83 -20.29 2.86
C ALA A 165 13.96 -19.02 2.96
N ILE A 166 13.56 -18.40 1.84
CA ILE A 166 12.63 -17.25 1.85
C ILE A 166 11.17 -17.65 1.59
N SER A 167 10.92 -18.91 1.21
CA SER A 167 9.58 -19.36 0.79
C SER A 167 8.52 -19.17 1.85
N TRP A 168 8.89 -19.24 3.13
CA TRP A 168 7.95 -19.10 4.24
C TRP A 168 7.36 -17.69 4.34
N LEU A 169 8.06 -16.64 3.90
CA LEU A 169 7.58 -15.26 3.95
C LEU A 169 6.34 -15.04 3.09
N GLY A 170 6.33 -15.56 1.86
CA GLY A 170 5.24 -15.31 0.91
C GLY A 170 4.33 -16.51 0.65
N ARG A 171 4.79 -17.73 0.98
CA ARG A 171 4.06 -18.99 0.75
C ARG A 171 3.87 -19.83 1.99
N GLY A 172 4.40 -19.36 3.15
CA GLY A 172 4.18 -20.04 4.43
C GLY A 172 2.78 -19.76 4.97
N TYR A 173 2.25 -20.75 5.67
CA TYR A 173 0.95 -20.68 6.36
C TYR A 173 1.08 -21.15 7.79
N ILE A 174 0.20 -20.70 8.65
CA ILE A 174 -0.01 -21.20 10.01
C ILE A 174 -1.44 -21.73 10.16
N LEU A 175 -1.76 -22.36 11.29
CA LEU A 175 -3.09 -22.90 11.61
C LEU A 175 -3.64 -23.82 10.49
N ASN A 176 -2.97 -24.96 10.27
CA ASN A 176 -3.35 -25.96 9.26
C ASN A 176 -3.57 -25.36 7.85
N ASN A 177 -2.60 -24.58 7.37
CA ASN A 177 -2.66 -23.92 6.08
C ASN A 177 -3.80 -22.91 5.88
N THR A 178 -4.30 -22.32 6.97
CA THR A 178 -5.43 -21.37 6.85
C THR A 178 -4.96 -19.94 6.70
N ILE A 179 -4.00 -19.47 7.50
CA ILE A 179 -3.57 -18.06 7.54
C ILE A 179 -2.18 -17.91 6.89
N PRO A 180 -2.05 -17.12 5.80
CA PRO A 180 -0.74 -16.84 5.21
C PRO A 180 0.12 -15.98 6.14
N ILE A 181 1.41 -16.31 6.26
CA ILE A 181 2.35 -15.57 7.12
C ILE A 181 2.48 -14.11 6.68
N CYS A 182 2.50 -13.82 5.38
CA CYS A 182 2.59 -12.44 4.88
C CYS A 182 1.41 -11.56 5.33
N VAL A 183 0.22 -12.14 5.56
CA VAL A 183 -0.94 -11.41 6.10
C VAL A 183 -0.71 -11.02 7.55
N LEU A 184 -0.13 -11.89 8.36
CA LEU A 184 0.21 -11.58 9.75
C LEU A 184 1.29 -10.49 9.82
N ILE A 185 2.29 -10.56 8.95
CA ILE A 185 3.32 -9.52 8.83
C ILE A 185 2.67 -8.18 8.47
N MET A 186 1.79 -8.17 7.47
CA MET A 186 1.02 -6.98 7.10
C MET A 186 0.26 -6.42 8.30
N LEU A 187 -0.52 -7.24 9.00
CA LEU A 187 -1.30 -6.83 10.17
C LEU A 187 -0.40 -6.24 11.27
N ALA A 188 0.70 -6.91 11.59
CA ALA A 188 1.66 -6.43 12.60
C ALA A 188 2.24 -5.05 12.22
N LEU A 189 2.66 -4.86 10.96
CA LEU A 189 3.18 -3.59 10.48
C LEU A 189 2.14 -2.47 10.56
N TYR A 190 0.88 -2.75 10.18
CA TYR A 190 -0.18 -1.77 10.26
C TYR A 190 -0.57 -1.41 11.70
N ILE A 191 -0.59 -2.39 12.62
CA ILE A 191 -0.84 -2.14 14.05
C ILE A 191 0.27 -1.26 14.63
N ILE A 192 1.53 -1.58 14.35
CA ILE A 192 2.70 -0.79 14.80
C ILE A 192 2.62 0.63 14.22
N ALA A 193 2.41 0.76 12.92
CA ALA A 193 2.35 2.06 12.26
C ALA A 193 1.17 2.90 12.77
N GLN A 194 0.00 2.29 13.00
CA GLN A 194 -1.15 2.97 13.59
C GLN A 194 -0.87 3.43 15.01
N PHE A 195 -0.20 2.61 15.83
CA PHE A 195 0.22 3.02 17.17
C PHE A 195 1.20 4.20 17.11
N VAL A 196 2.23 4.11 16.24
CA VAL A 196 3.22 5.17 16.07
C VAL A 196 2.56 6.46 15.60
N THR A 197 1.70 6.40 14.59
CA THR A 197 1.06 7.60 14.03
C THR A 197 0.02 8.23 14.97
N SER A 198 -0.71 7.43 15.77
CA SER A 198 -1.79 7.92 16.62
C SER A 198 -1.35 8.27 18.05
N LYS A 199 -0.32 7.61 18.59
CA LYS A 199 0.03 7.71 20.03
C LYS A 199 1.39 8.33 20.30
N THR A 200 2.29 8.45 19.32
CA THR A 200 3.66 8.94 19.57
C THR A 200 3.86 10.41 19.18
N ARG A 201 5.01 10.97 19.61
CA ARG A 201 5.46 12.31 19.21
C ARG A 201 5.74 12.38 17.70
N ILE A 202 6.23 11.28 17.11
CA ILE A 202 6.51 11.20 15.67
C ILE A 202 5.20 11.36 14.87
N GLY A 203 4.14 10.63 15.24
CA GLY A 203 2.84 10.74 14.60
C GLY A 203 2.28 12.16 14.65
N ARG A 204 2.34 12.82 15.81
CA ARG A 204 1.92 14.24 15.93
C ARG A 204 2.68 15.16 14.98
N LYS A 205 4.00 14.96 14.82
CA LYS A 205 4.82 15.74 13.88
C LYS A 205 4.42 15.46 12.42
N LEU A 206 4.13 14.21 12.05
CA LEU A 206 3.67 13.86 10.70
C LEU A 206 2.37 14.59 10.34
N TYR A 207 1.37 14.57 11.23
CA TYR A 207 0.09 15.28 11.01
C TYR A 207 0.26 16.80 11.03
N ALA A 208 1.12 17.34 11.90
CA ALA A 208 1.39 18.78 11.95
C ALA A 208 2.02 19.29 10.64
N VAL A 209 3.04 18.58 10.14
CA VAL A 209 3.73 18.92 8.88
C VAL A 209 2.77 18.84 7.68
N GLY A 210 1.90 17.82 7.63
CA GLY A 210 0.92 17.68 6.56
C GLY A 210 -0.24 18.66 6.66
N GLY A 211 -0.56 19.16 7.86
CA GLY A 211 -1.61 20.17 8.06
C GLY A 211 -1.18 21.56 7.61
N SER A 212 0.01 22.01 7.99
CA SER A 212 0.65 23.24 7.53
C SER A 212 2.15 23.18 7.75
N ARG A 213 2.91 23.18 6.66
CA ARG A 213 4.39 23.18 6.71
C ARG A 213 4.94 24.40 7.45
N GLU A 214 4.35 25.56 7.22
CA GLU A 214 4.76 26.82 7.85
C GLU A 214 4.48 26.80 9.35
N ALA A 215 3.27 26.46 9.76
CA ALA A 215 2.92 26.39 11.18
C ALA A 215 3.77 25.35 11.92
N ALA A 216 4.06 24.20 11.30
CA ALA A 216 4.94 23.17 11.86
C ALA A 216 6.38 23.71 12.04
N PHE A 217 6.89 24.44 11.04
CA PHE A 217 8.23 25.05 11.11
C PHE A 217 8.31 26.08 12.24
N PHE A 218 7.34 27.00 12.35
CA PHE A 218 7.30 27.97 13.44
C PHE A 218 7.09 27.34 14.82
N SER A 219 6.53 26.12 14.87
CA SER A 219 6.45 25.30 16.10
C SER A 219 7.72 24.53 16.42
N GLY A 220 8.84 24.78 15.71
CA GLY A 220 10.14 24.14 15.97
C GLY A 220 10.25 22.71 15.42
N ILE A 221 9.34 22.29 14.53
CA ILE A 221 9.42 20.97 13.89
C ILE A 221 10.35 21.06 12.67
N ASN A 222 11.37 20.20 12.63
CA ASN A 222 12.22 20.07 11.43
C ASN A 222 11.45 19.37 10.30
N VAL A 223 10.76 20.17 9.47
CA VAL A 223 9.95 19.70 8.36
C VAL A 223 10.76 18.88 7.35
N LYS A 224 11.99 19.34 7.04
CA LYS A 224 12.88 18.65 6.08
C LYS A 224 13.23 17.25 6.55
N LEU A 225 13.55 17.06 7.82
CA LEU A 225 13.88 15.77 8.39
C LEU A 225 12.66 14.82 8.41
N ILE A 226 11.46 15.34 8.69
CA ILE A 226 10.23 14.55 8.66
C ILE A 226 9.95 14.04 7.24
N HIS A 227 9.99 14.92 6.23
CA HIS A 227 9.82 14.50 4.84
C HIS A 227 10.87 13.47 4.41
N PHE A 228 12.16 13.77 4.66
CA PHE A 228 13.25 12.84 4.35
C PHE A 228 13.01 11.45 4.96
N GLY A 229 12.65 11.39 6.24
CA GLY A 229 12.41 10.14 6.95
C GLY A 229 11.23 9.34 6.39
N THR A 230 10.18 10.02 5.88
CA THR A 230 9.03 9.33 5.26
C THR A 230 9.40 8.67 3.94
N PHE A 231 10.26 9.29 3.10
CA PHE A 231 10.77 8.67 1.87
C PHE A 231 11.68 7.48 2.16
N VAL A 232 12.58 7.59 3.15
CA VAL A 232 13.43 6.46 3.57
C VAL A 232 12.58 5.29 4.06
N LEU A 233 11.58 5.56 4.89
CA LEU A 233 10.64 4.53 5.35
C LEU A 233 9.87 3.89 4.19
N GLY A 234 9.44 4.70 3.21
CA GLY A 234 8.82 4.22 1.98
C GLY A 234 9.71 3.25 1.22
N GLY A 235 11.00 3.57 1.07
CA GLY A 235 11.98 2.70 0.43
C GLY A 235 12.18 1.37 1.16
N ILE A 236 12.22 1.40 2.50
CA ILE A 236 12.30 0.19 3.35
C ILE A 236 11.07 -0.69 3.14
N LEU A 237 9.86 -0.10 3.20
CA LEU A 237 8.61 -0.84 3.07
C LEU A 237 8.39 -1.36 1.64
N ALA A 238 8.80 -0.62 0.61
CA ALA A 238 8.80 -1.09 -0.77
C ALA A 238 9.72 -2.30 -0.95
N THR A 239 10.92 -2.26 -0.38
CA THR A 239 11.86 -3.40 -0.40
C THR A 239 11.26 -4.62 0.31
N PHE A 240 10.61 -4.40 1.45
CA PHE A 240 9.96 -5.49 2.17
C PHE A 240 8.81 -6.10 1.37
N GLY A 241 7.99 -5.26 0.71
CA GLY A 241 6.99 -5.71 -0.24
C GLY A 241 7.60 -6.53 -1.38
N GLY A 242 8.75 -6.10 -1.91
CA GLY A 242 9.52 -6.82 -2.94
C GLY A 242 10.00 -8.20 -2.48
N LEU A 243 10.52 -8.30 -1.26
CA LEU A 243 10.95 -9.56 -0.65
C LEU A 243 9.79 -10.55 -0.50
N ILE A 244 8.62 -10.08 -0.03
CA ILE A 244 7.43 -10.93 0.07
C ILE A 244 6.91 -11.32 -1.31
N LEU A 245 6.91 -10.39 -2.28
CA LEU A 245 6.44 -10.64 -3.65
C LEU A 245 7.30 -11.71 -4.34
N MET A 246 8.63 -11.59 -4.30
CA MET A 246 9.53 -12.59 -4.89
C MET A 246 9.40 -13.97 -4.22
N SER A 247 9.18 -13.99 -2.90
CA SER A 247 8.90 -15.22 -2.17
C SER A 247 7.59 -15.88 -2.60
N ARG A 248 6.52 -15.06 -2.74
CA ARG A 248 5.19 -15.51 -3.14
C ARG A 248 5.18 -16.06 -4.56
N LEU A 249 5.76 -15.33 -5.51
CA LEU A 249 5.81 -15.73 -6.92
C LEU A 249 6.85 -16.81 -7.20
N ASN A 250 7.77 -17.07 -6.27
CA ASN A 250 8.93 -17.96 -6.47
C ASN A 250 9.80 -17.56 -7.67
N SER A 251 9.75 -16.33 -8.05
CA SER A 251 10.46 -15.76 -9.20
C SER A 251 10.57 -14.26 -9.08
N VAL A 252 11.50 -13.68 -9.83
CA VAL A 252 11.58 -12.24 -10.04
C VAL A 252 11.52 -11.92 -11.51
N ALA A 253 10.86 -10.84 -11.85
CA ALA A 253 10.75 -10.33 -13.21
C ALA A 253 10.67 -8.81 -13.18
N VAL A 254 10.99 -8.15 -14.28
CA VAL A 254 10.91 -6.69 -14.41
C VAL A 254 9.47 -6.15 -14.35
N THR A 255 8.48 -7.02 -14.43
CA THR A 255 7.06 -6.70 -14.23
C THR A 255 6.62 -6.74 -12.77
N ASN A 256 7.45 -7.25 -11.85
CA ASN A 256 7.13 -7.30 -10.42
C ASN A 256 6.91 -5.89 -9.88
N GLY A 257 5.85 -5.70 -9.11
CA GLY A 257 5.53 -4.41 -8.50
C GLY A 257 5.03 -3.34 -9.49
N GLN A 258 4.75 -3.70 -10.74
CA GLN A 258 4.19 -2.76 -11.72
C GLN A 258 2.87 -2.18 -11.23
N ASN A 259 2.73 -0.85 -11.29
CA ASN A 259 1.56 -0.08 -10.88
C ASN A 259 1.26 -0.10 -9.36
N TYR A 260 2.13 -0.69 -8.51
CA TYR A 260 1.94 -0.71 -7.05
C TYR A 260 1.95 0.69 -6.45
N GLU A 261 2.65 1.65 -7.05
CA GLU A 261 2.63 3.07 -6.68
C GLU A 261 1.21 3.65 -6.78
N PHE A 262 0.50 3.36 -7.86
CA PHE A 262 -0.89 3.82 -8.06
C PHE A 262 -1.86 3.07 -7.16
N ASP A 263 -1.73 1.73 -7.06
CA ASP A 263 -2.55 0.91 -6.17
C ASP A 263 -2.41 1.38 -4.71
N ALA A 264 -1.21 1.78 -4.30
CA ALA A 264 -0.93 2.31 -2.97
C ALA A 264 -1.59 3.68 -2.73
N VAL A 265 -1.55 4.58 -3.72
CA VAL A 265 -2.23 5.89 -3.64
C VAL A 265 -3.75 5.69 -3.58
N ILE A 266 -4.32 4.92 -4.51
CA ILE A 266 -5.77 4.63 -4.56
C ILE A 266 -6.24 4.06 -3.22
N SER A 267 -5.55 3.03 -2.72
CA SER A 267 -5.89 2.36 -1.48
C SER A 267 -5.79 3.30 -0.27
N SER A 268 -4.81 4.20 -0.24
CA SER A 268 -4.65 5.18 0.82
C SER A 268 -5.81 6.18 0.83
N ILE A 269 -6.21 6.69 -0.34
CA ILE A 269 -7.32 7.64 -0.47
C ILE A 269 -8.65 6.98 -0.10
N ILE A 270 -8.94 5.79 -0.65
CA ILE A 270 -10.15 5.01 -0.31
C ILE A 270 -10.15 4.68 1.19
N GLY A 271 -8.98 4.44 1.77
CA GLY A 271 -8.78 4.25 3.21
C GLY A 271 -8.95 5.51 4.05
N GLY A 272 -9.15 6.68 3.42
CA GLY A 272 -9.43 7.96 4.09
C GLY A 272 -8.19 8.79 4.43
N VAL A 273 -7.03 8.47 3.85
CA VAL A 273 -5.84 9.35 3.91
C VAL A 273 -5.96 10.40 2.81
N SER A 274 -5.84 11.68 3.17
CA SER A 274 -5.96 12.78 2.21
C SER A 274 -4.66 13.03 1.45
N LEU A 275 -4.77 13.30 0.15
CA LEU A 275 -3.67 13.76 -0.70
C LEU A 275 -3.11 15.13 -0.26
N ALA A 276 -3.95 15.99 0.31
CA ALA A 276 -3.53 17.28 0.81
C ALA A 276 -2.66 17.20 2.08
N GLY A 277 -2.58 16.04 2.72
CA GLY A 277 -1.85 15.82 3.96
C GLY A 277 -2.65 16.15 5.22
N GLY A 278 -2.06 15.88 6.39
CA GLY A 278 -2.57 16.26 7.71
C GLY A 278 -3.85 15.55 8.18
N LYS A 279 -4.41 14.65 7.36
CA LYS A 279 -5.68 13.95 7.67
C LYS A 279 -5.65 12.50 7.21
N GLY A 280 -6.33 11.64 7.98
CA GLY A 280 -6.45 10.21 7.69
C GLY A 280 -5.93 9.33 8.82
N PHE A 281 -6.09 8.03 8.69
CA PHE A 281 -5.51 7.05 9.61
C PHE A 281 -4.97 5.85 8.81
N VAL A 282 -3.82 5.37 9.25
CA VAL A 282 -3.02 4.41 8.47
C VAL A 282 -3.72 3.06 8.30
N LEU A 283 -4.41 2.58 9.32
CA LEU A 283 -5.21 1.34 9.21
C LEU A 283 -6.27 1.39 8.10
N GLY A 284 -6.79 2.58 7.80
CA GLY A 284 -7.73 2.76 6.69
C GLY A 284 -7.15 2.33 5.35
N THR A 285 -5.86 2.60 5.12
CA THR A 285 -5.16 2.18 3.90
C THR A 285 -5.17 0.66 3.73
N MET A 286 -5.04 -0.12 4.81
CA MET A 286 -5.15 -1.57 4.77
C MET A 286 -6.53 -2.01 4.24
N PHE A 287 -7.59 -1.40 4.75
CA PHE A 287 -8.96 -1.68 4.26
C PHE A 287 -9.14 -1.22 2.82
N GLY A 288 -8.53 -0.10 2.42
CA GLY A 288 -8.49 0.35 1.03
C GLY A 288 -7.80 -0.66 0.11
N CYS A 289 -6.69 -1.27 0.55
CA CYS A 289 -6.02 -2.34 -0.19
C CYS A 289 -6.89 -3.59 -0.31
N ILE A 290 -7.59 -3.98 0.77
CA ILE A 290 -8.53 -5.11 0.73
C ILE A 290 -9.67 -4.81 -0.25
N PHE A 291 -10.24 -3.59 -0.22
CA PHE A 291 -11.29 -3.16 -1.14
C PHE A 291 -10.82 -3.28 -2.61
N LEU A 292 -9.66 -2.69 -2.93
CA LEU A 292 -9.12 -2.67 -4.28
C LEU A 292 -8.84 -4.08 -4.81
N ASN A 293 -8.18 -4.92 -4.01
CA ASN A 293 -7.88 -6.29 -4.39
C ASN A 293 -9.13 -7.18 -4.48
N THR A 294 -10.14 -6.94 -3.64
CA THR A 294 -11.45 -7.62 -3.74
C THR A 294 -12.16 -7.27 -5.05
N LEU A 295 -12.13 -5.99 -5.44
CA LEU A 295 -12.72 -5.50 -6.68
C LEU A 295 -12.06 -6.17 -7.91
N PHE A 296 -10.72 -6.13 -8.01
CA PHE A 296 -10.02 -6.71 -9.16
C PHE A 296 -10.00 -8.24 -9.16
N ASN A 297 -10.00 -8.88 -8.00
CA ASN A 297 -10.21 -10.33 -7.90
C ASN A 297 -11.59 -10.73 -8.43
N GLY A 298 -12.64 -9.98 -8.06
CA GLY A 298 -13.99 -10.19 -8.57
C GLY A 298 -14.07 -10.05 -10.08
N PHE A 299 -13.46 -9.02 -10.66
CA PHE A 299 -13.38 -8.86 -12.13
C PHE A 299 -12.63 -10.02 -12.78
N SER A 300 -11.50 -10.43 -12.25
CA SER A 300 -10.72 -11.57 -12.76
C SER A 300 -11.50 -12.87 -12.69
N MET A 301 -12.23 -13.12 -11.60
CA MET A 301 -13.10 -14.28 -11.45
C MET A 301 -14.24 -14.29 -12.48
N LEU A 302 -14.81 -13.13 -12.78
CA LEU A 302 -15.84 -12.99 -13.82
C LEU A 302 -15.25 -13.03 -15.24
N GLY A 303 -13.93 -13.20 -15.41
CA GLY A 303 -13.29 -13.26 -16.72
C GLY A 303 -13.25 -11.92 -17.44
N VAL A 304 -13.28 -10.79 -16.71
CA VAL A 304 -13.08 -9.47 -17.31
C VAL A 304 -11.64 -9.39 -17.81
N ASP A 305 -11.49 -8.96 -19.05
CA ASP A 305 -10.19 -8.84 -19.72
C ASP A 305 -9.23 -7.95 -18.91
N PRO A 306 -7.94 -8.33 -18.73
CA PRO A 306 -6.95 -7.56 -18.00
C PRO A 306 -6.79 -6.12 -18.49
N PHE A 307 -6.89 -5.88 -19.81
CA PHE A 307 -6.80 -4.52 -20.36
C PHE A 307 -7.99 -3.65 -19.95
N VAL A 308 -9.19 -4.24 -19.86
CA VAL A 308 -10.37 -3.55 -19.32
C VAL A 308 -10.18 -3.25 -17.83
N GLN A 309 -9.56 -4.16 -17.07
CA GLN A 309 -9.25 -3.92 -15.67
C GLN A 309 -8.28 -2.74 -15.49
N ASP A 310 -7.29 -2.55 -16.38
CA ASP A 310 -6.39 -1.39 -16.35
C ASP A 310 -7.15 -0.07 -16.61
N VAL A 311 -8.11 -0.06 -17.55
CA VAL A 311 -8.99 1.10 -17.76
C VAL A 311 -9.80 1.42 -16.50
N LEU A 312 -10.43 0.38 -15.91
CA LEU A 312 -11.21 0.54 -14.68
C LEU A 312 -10.34 1.04 -13.51
N LYS A 313 -9.09 0.59 -13.41
CA LYS A 313 -8.13 1.07 -12.40
C LYS A 313 -7.87 2.56 -12.56
N GLY A 314 -7.65 3.03 -13.79
CA GLY A 314 -7.50 4.46 -14.08
C GLY A 314 -8.74 5.28 -13.69
N ILE A 315 -9.94 4.79 -13.99
CA ILE A 315 -11.20 5.44 -13.61
C ILE A 315 -11.32 5.52 -12.08
N VAL A 316 -11.05 4.41 -11.36
CA VAL A 316 -11.09 4.37 -9.89
C VAL A 316 -10.08 5.37 -9.28
N LEU A 317 -8.88 5.48 -9.86
CA LEU A 317 -7.87 6.47 -9.41
C LEU A 317 -8.40 7.89 -9.53
N VAL A 318 -8.92 8.26 -10.71
CA VAL A 318 -9.44 9.62 -10.96
C VAL A 318 -10.61 9.93 -10.03
N LEU A 319 -11.55 8.99 -9.89
CA LEU A 319 -12.70 9.15 -9.00
C LEU A 319 -12.28 9.32 -7.53
N ALA A 320 -11.32 8.51 -7.05
CA ALA A 320 -10.82 8.60 -5.69
C ALA A 320 -10.21 9.98 -5.41
N ILE A 321 -9.39 10.49 -6.35
CA ILE A 321 -8.76 11.82 -6.24
C ILE A 321 -9.82 12.94 -6.26
N VAL A 322 -10.78 12.89 -7.19
CA VAL A 322 -11.85 13.88 -7.29
C VAL A 322 -12.66 13.93 -6.00
N LEU A 323 -13.03 12.78 -5.45
CA LEU A 323 -13.78 12.69 -4.19
C LEU A 323 -12.98 13.25 -2.99
N ASP A 324 -11.66 12.99 -2.92
CA ASP A 324 -10.82 13.58 -1.87
C ASP A 324 -10.75 15.10 -1.97
N VAL A 325 -10.51 15.65 -3.18
CA VAL A 325 -10.45 17.09 -3.42
C VAL A 325 -11.77 17.77 -3.07
N LEU A 326 -12.91 17.23 -3.51
CA LEU A 326 -14.24 17.77 -3.20
C LEU A 326 -14.56 17.71 -1.70
N SER A 327 -14.15 16.63 -1.03
CA SER A 327 -14.32 16.48 0.43
C SER A 327 -13.51 17.50 1.23
N ASN A 328 -12.35 17.92 0.72
CA ASN A 328 -11.48 18.89 1.39
C ASN A 328 -11.93 20.36 1.11
N ARG A 329 -12.48 20.68 -0.07
CA ARG A 329 -13.01 22.02 -0.38
C ARG A 329 -14.20 22.44 0.51
N LYS A 330 -15.02 21.52 0.96
CA LYS A 330 -16.18 21.82 1.85
C LYS A 330 -15.79 22.18 3.29
N LYS A 331 -14.51 22.20 3.63
CA LYS A 331 -14.00 22.45 4.99
C LYS A 331 -13.08 23.66 5.11
N SER A 332 -12.72 24.30 3.99
CA SER A 332 -12.11 25.63 3.90
C SER A 332 -13.19 26.69 3.68
#